data_dcd90f45459eb64db14179ef3aebc614
#
_entry.id   dcd90f45459eb64db14179ef3aebc614
#
_cell.length_a   1.000
_cell.length_b   1.000
_cell.length_c   1.000
_cell.angle_alpha   90.00
_cell.angle_beta   90.00
_cell.angle_gamma   90.00
#
_symmetry.space_group_name_H-M   'P 1'
#
loop_
_entity.id
_entity.type
_entity.pdbx_description
1 polymer ?
#
loop_
_entity_poly.entity_id
_entity_poly.type
_entity_poly.pdbx_seq_one_letter_code
_entity_poly.pdbx_strand_id
1 'polypeptide(L)'
;IADMSKKNPNVFYEVGYAHALGKPTVLLTQDPNDIPFDMKHFQHIVYNNRISYLKDELIKRISWYKENPEVSTHNAEVKFEIFLGQKSLLKNKVILCLQKNVVPLKDFVIYNSSPFTFEPGSFRIAIISSPRYHKFRSGTTESFELPDGNYMHIIPFLDIIHPESYSKFQIFFDIPPELNKEDKFIITIFTQFGKFD
;
A
#
# COMPACT_ATOMS: atom_id res chain seq x y z
N ILE A 1 15.97 -12.55 -12.80
CA ILE A 1 16.32 -11.33 -13.58
C ILE A 1 15.46 -11.37 -14.83
N ALA A 2 14.75 -10.28 -15.13
CA ALA A 2 13.87 -10.17 -16.29
C ALA A 2 14.17 -8.88 -17.06
N ASP A 3 14.46 -9.02 -18.37
CA ASP A 3 14.65 -7.87 -19.25
C ASP A 3 13.33 -7.56 -19.97
N MET A 4 12.73 -6.44 -19.63
CA MET A 4 11.42 -5.99 -20.10
C MET A 4 11.51 -5.14 -21.37
N SER A 5 12.71 -5.00 -21.96
CA SER A 5 12.92 -4.24 -23.18
C SER A 5 12.01 -4.72 -24.30
N LYS A 6 11.52 -3.77 -25.11
CA LYS A 6 10.62 -4.01 -26.25
C LYS A 6 9.24 -4.63 -25.86
N LYS A 7 8.84 -4.53 -24.60
CA LYS A 7 7.51 -4.95 -24.11
C LYS A 7 7.15 -6.41 -24.45
N ASN A 8 8.11 -7.33 -24.28
CA ASN A 8 7.87 -8.73 -24.57
C ASN A 8 6.78 -9.32 -23.63
N PRO A 9 5.62 -9.76 -24.13
CA PRO A 9 4.53 -10.24 -23.30
C PRO A 9 4.87 -11.52 -22.51
N ASN A 10 5.77 -12.36 -23.01
CA ASN A 10 6.19 -13.57 -22.31
C ASN A 10 6.98 -13.20 -21.04
N VAL A 11 7.85 -12.19 -21.14
CA VAL A 11 8.61 -11.70 -19.96
C VAL A 11 7.65 -11.11 -18.93
N PHE A 12 6.63 -10.37 -19.35
CA PHE A 12 5.64 -9.82 -18.43
C PHE A 12 4.86 -10.93 -17.72
N TYR A 13 4.49 -11.99 -18.42
CA TYR A 13 3.85 -13.15 -17.82
C TYR A 13 4.76 -13.83 -16.78
N GLU A 14 6.03 -14.06 -17.11
CA GLU A 14 7.01 -14.66 -16.20
C GLU A 14 7.25 -13.79 -14.96
N VAL A 15 7.34 -12.48 -15.14
CA VAL A 15 7.49 -11.52 -14.02
C VAL A 15 6.25 -11.56 -13.13
N GLY A 16 5.05 -11.51 -13.71
CA GLY A 16 3.80 -11.61 -12.95
C GLY A 16 3.70 -12.90 -12.16
N TYR A 17 4.10 -14.02 -12.77
CA TYR A 17 4.14 -15.31 -12.10
C TYR A 17 5.18 -15.38 -10.97
N ALA A 18 6.38 -14.82 -11.20
CA ALA A 18 7.41 -14.73 -10.17
C ALA A 18 6.94 -13.87 -8.99
N HIS A 19 6.28 -12.74 -9.25
CA HIS A 19 5.71 -11.88 -8.23
C HIS A 19 4.59 -12.59 -7.45
N ALA A 20 3.71 -13.32 -8.12
CA ALA A 20 2.65 -14.10 -7.47
C ALA A 20 3.20 -15.19 -6.54
N LEU A 21 4.35 -15.75 -6.89
CA LEU A 21 5.09 -16.71 -6.05
C LEU A 21 6.02 -16.05 -5.01
N GLY A 22 6.07 -14.73 -5.01
CA GLY A 22 6.94 -13.98 -4.15
C GLY A 22 8.43 -14.12 -4.40
N LYS A 23 8.78 -14.41 -5.58
CA LYS A 23 10.18 -14.50 -5.94
C LYS A 23 10.77 -13.10 -6.15
N PRO A 24 11.93 -12.80 -5.55
CA PRO A 24 12.61 -11.54 -5.80
C PRO A 24 12.98 -11.46 -7.27
N THR A 25 12.63 -10.34 -7.90
CA THR A 25 12.91 -10.10 -9.32
C THR A 25 13.74 -8.84 -9.49
N VAL A 26 14.79 -8.93 -10.30
CA VAL A 26 15.52 -7.77 -10.77
C VAL A 26 15.02 -7.45 -12.17
N LEU A 27 14.37 -6.29 -12.31
CA LEU A 27 13.78 -5.85 -13.57
C LEU A 27 14.74 -4.95 -14.31
N LEU A 28 14.93 -5.23 -15.59
CA LEU A 28 15.83 -4.48 -16.49
C LEU A 28 14.99 -3.90 -17.62
N THR A 29 15.45 -2.79 -18.18
CA THR A 29 14.96 -2.27 -19.47
C THR A 29 15.99 -1.40 -20.14
N GLN A 30 15.97 -1.37 -21.48
CA GLN A 30 16.77 -0.40 -22.24
C GLN A 30 16.11 0.97 -22.29
N ASP A 31 14.78 1.02 -22.35
CA ASP A 31 14.00 2.25 -22.45
C ASP A 31 12.96 2.30 -21.30
N PRO A 32 12.91 3.38 -20.51
CA PRO A 32 11.89 3.54 -19.47
C PRO A 32 10.45 3.55 -20.02
N ASN A 33 10.26 3.86 -21.31
CA ASN A 33 8.94 3.80 -21.96
C ASN A 33 8.44 2.35 -22.22
N ASP A 34 9.32 1.37 -22.10
CA ASP A 34 8.95 -0.04 -22.17
C ASP A 34 8.29 -0.56 -20.88
N ILE A 35 8.40 0.20 -19.79
CA ILE A 35 7.82 -0.18 -18.49
C ILE A 35 6.32 0.07 -18.53
N PRO A 36 5.47 -0.98 -18.38
CA PRO A 36 4.03 -0.83 -18.27
C PRO A 36 3.64 0.05 -17.07
N PHE A 37 2.49 0.69 -17.16
CA PHE A 37 2.01 1.59 -16.13
C PHE A 37 1.90 0.92 -14.75
N ASP A 38 1.38 -0.31 -14.73
CA ASP A 38 1.22 -1.16 -13.54
C ASP A 38 2.53 -1.69 -12.96
N MET A 39 3.64 -1.59 -13.70
CA MET A 39 4.97 -2.01 -13.27
C MET A 39 5.89 -0.85 -12.88
N LYS A 40 5.47 0.41 -13.09
CA LYS A 40 6.29 1.60 -12.81
C LYS A 40 6.69 1.79 -11.34
N HIS A 41 5.96 1.19 -10.44
CA HIS A 41 6.25 1.26 -9.00
C HIS A 41 7.37 0.28 -8.56
N PHE A 42 7.74 -0.69 -9.40
CA PHE A 42 8.90 -1.54 -9.16
C PHE A 42 10.18 -0.85 -9.58
N GLN A 43 11.28 -1.16 -8.90
CA GLN A 43 12.58 -0.63 -9.27
C GLN A 43 13.12 -1.34 -10.51
N HIS A 44 13.48 -0.55 -11.52
CA HIS A 44 14.05 -1.02 -12.76
C HIS A 44 15.50 -0.52 -12.92
N ILE A 45 16.35 -1.35 -13.51
CA ILE A 45 17.66 -0.91 -14.00
C ILE A 45 17.48 -0.49 -15.46
N VAL A 46 17.48 0.82 -15.69
CA VAL A 46 17.41 1.38 -17.06
C VAL A 46 18.83 1.53 -17.60
N TYR A 47 19.22 0.65 -18.52
CA TYR A 47 20.62 0.58 -18.92
C TYR A 47 20.99 1.24 -20.26
N ASN A 48 20.04 1.60 -21.12
CA ASN A 48 20.27 2.38 -22.36
C ASN A 48 21.47 1.89 -23.17
N ASN A 49 21.59 0.60 -23.45
CA ASN A 49 22.73 -0.05 -24.12
C ASN A 49 24.09 0.08 -23.39
N ARG A 50 24.14 0.58 -22.18
CA ARG A 50 25.37 0.71 -21.38
C ARG A 50 25.62 -0.56 -20.59
N ILE A 51 26.28 -1.54 -21.19
CA ILE A 51 26.49 -2.88 -20.60
C ILE A 51 27.37 -2.82 -19.33
N SER A 52 28.38 -1.97 -19.28
CA SER A 52 29.20 -1.79 -18.08
C SER A 52 28.37 -1.30 -16.90
N TYR A 53 27.54 -0.28 -17.13
CA TYR A 53 26.60 0.22 -16.13
C TYR A 53 25.62 -0.86 -15.65
N LEU A 54 25.03 -1.63 -16.59
CA LEU A 54 24.15 -2.75 -16.26
C LEU A 54 24.85 -3.75 -15.35
N LYS A 55 26.08 -4.13 -15.69
CA LYS A 55 26.87 -5.08 -14.89
C LYS A 55 27.07 -4.60 -13.47
N ASP A 56 27.45 -3.34 -13.30
CA ASP A 56 27.73 -2.76 -11.97
C ASP A 56 26.45 -2.69 -11.12
N GLU A 57 25.34 -2.27 -11.71
CA GLU A 57 24.05 -2.20 -11.02
C GLU A 57 23.48 -3.60 -10.69
N LEU A 58 23.64 -4.58 -11.57
CA LEU A 58 23.27 -5.96 -11.31
C LEU A 58 24.08 -6.56 -10.15
N ILE A 59 25.39 -6.34 -10.13
CA ILE A 59 26.25 -6.82 -9.04
C ILE A 59 25.76 -6.25 -7.70
N LYS A 60 25.55 -4.93 -7.64
CA LYS A 60 25.04 -4.27 -6.43
C LYS A 60 23.72 -4.87 -5.97
N ARG A 61 22.78 -5.07 -6.91
CA ARG A 61 21.45 -5.58 -6.59
C ARG A 61 21.48 -7.04 -6.12
N ILE A 62 22.26 -7.87 -6.80
CA ILE A 62 22.39 -9.29 -6.44
C ILE A 62 23.13 -9.44 -5.10
N SER A 63 24.18 -8.65 -4.85
CA SER A 63 24.89 -8.64 -3.57
C SER A 63 23.96 -8.24 -2.44
N TRP A 64 23.16 -7.18 -2.67
CA TRP A 64 22.16 -6.76 -1.69
C TRP A 64 21.15 -7.85 -1.35
N TYR A 65 20.62 -8.60 -2.34
CA TYR A 65 19.72 -9.73 -2.08
C TYR A 65 20.39 -10.89 -1.36
N LYS A 66 21.70 -11.10 -1.58
CA LYS A 66 22.46 -12.11 -0.84
C LYS A 66 22.67 -11.74 0.63
N GLU A 67 22.90 -10.47 0.89
CA GLU A 67 23.09 -9.93 2.24
C GLU A 67 21.76 -9.77 3.00
N ASN A 68 20.63 -9.70 2.28
CA ASN A 68 19.29 -9.55 2.83
C ASN A 68 18.37 -10.68 2.35
N PRO A 69 18.63 -11.95 2.70
CA PRO A 69 17.87 -13.10 2.21
C PRO A 69 16.39 -13.07 2.67
N GLU A 70 16.11 -12.42 3.78
CA GLU A 70 14.75 -12.25 4.32
C GLU A 70 13.84 -11.41 3.41
N VAL A 71 14.43 -10.48 2.68
CA VAL A 71 13.71 -9.69 1.66
C VAL A 71 13.47 -10.51 0.38
N SER A 72 14.26 -11.57 0.19
CA SER A 72 14.17 -12.49 -0.95
C SER A 72 13.06 -13.52 -0.80
N THR A 73 12.62 -13.76 0.42
CA THR A 73 11.47 -14.60 0.70
C THR A 73 10.29 -13.69 1.00
N HIS A 74 9.11 -14.00 0.49
CA HIS A 74 7.83 -13.32 0.79
C HIS A 74 7.51 -13.19 2.29
N ASN A 75 8.46 -13.48 3.15
CA ASN A 75 8.39 -13.43 4.59
C ASN A 75 9.00 -12.16 5.20
N ALA A 76 9.50 -11.21 4.42
CA ALA A 76 9.60 -9.86 4.95
C ALA A 76 8.16 -9.35 5.10
N GLU A 77 7.60 -9.70 6.23
CA GLU A 77 6.22 -9.46 6.57
C GLU A 77 5.99 -7.94 6.54
N VAL A 78 5.22 -7.48 5.56
CA VAL A 78 4.76 -6.10 5.60
C VAL A 78 3.91 -5.98 6.85
N LYS A 79 4.37 -5.21 7.80
CA LYS A 79 3.70 -5.01 9.08
C LYS A 79 3.39 -3.55 9.25
N PHE A 80 2.11 -3.25 9.23
CA PHE A 80 1.62 -1.96 9.65
C PHE A 80 0.87 -2.10 10.97
N GLU A 81 1.00 -1.12 11.80
CA GLU A 81 0.18 -0.98 12.99
C GLU A 81 -0.53 0.37 12.95
N ILE A 82 -1.85 0.36 13.12
CA ILE A 82 -2.65 1.58 13.15
C ILE A 82 -3.09 1.84 14.57
N PHE A 83 -2.89 3.08 15.00
CA PHE A 83 -3.26 3.54 16.33
C PHE A 83 -4.34 4.62 16.25
N LEU A 84 -5.25 4.58 17.19
CA LEU A 84 -6.14 5.67 17.51
C LEU A 84 -5.84 6.16 18.94
N GLY A 85 -5.21 7.32 19.02
CA GLY A 85 -4.58 7.77 20.27
C GLY A 85 -3.46 6.81 20.69
N GLN A 86 -3.56 6.24 21.88
CA GLN A 86 -2.57 5.28 22.40
C GLN A 86 -2.97 3.80 22.17
N LYS A 87 -4.09 3.53 21.51
CA LYS A 87 -4.61 2.17 21.32
C LYS A 87 -4.30 1.66 19.93
N SER A 88 -3.61 0.51 19.84
CA SER A 88 -3.43 -0.23 18.59
C SER A 88 -4.75 -0.86 18.17
N LEU A 89 -5.14 -0.68 16.90
CA LEU A 89 -6.36 -1.25 16.34
C LEU A 89 -6.22 -2.74 16.01
N LEU A 90 -5.01 -3.24 15.83
CA LEU A 90 -4.76 -4.68 15.64
C LEU A 90 -5.09 -5.49 16.89
N LYS A 91 -4.86 -4.92 18.06
CA LYS A 91 -4.99 -5.61 19.35
C LYS A 91 -6.26 -5.25 20.10
N ASN A 92 -6.94 -4.18 19.70
CA ASN A 92 -8.05 -3.63 20.45
C ASN A 92 -9.23 -3.25 19.55
N LYS A 93 -10.41 -3.66 19.93
CA LYS A 93 -11.64 -3.06 19.41
C LYS A 93 -11.78 -1.67 20.04
N VAL A 94 -11.84 -0.64 19.22
CA VAL A 94 -12.03 0.75 19.69
C VAL A 94 -13.46 1.16 19.36
N ILE A 95 -14.20 1.62 20.37
CA ILE A 95 -15.56 2.15 20.21
C ILE A 95 -15.46 3.67 20.10
N LEU A 96 -15.91 4.21 18.95
CA LEU A 96 -16.05 5.64 18.74
C LEU A 96 -17.47 6.07 19.08
N CYS A 97 -17.61 6.91 20.10
CA CYS A 97 -18.89 7.55 20.40
C CYS A 97 -19.00 8.82 19.56
N LEU A 98 -19.92 8.82 18.59
CA LEU A 98 -20.22 10.00 17.78
C LEU A 98 -21.28 10.84 18.50
N GLN A 99 -21.07 12.14 18.59
CA GLN A 99 -22.03 13.08 19.15
C GLN A 99 -22.75 13.85 18.06
N LYS A 100 -24.04 14.06 18.21
CA LYS A 100 -24.83 14.87 17.29
C LYS A 100 -24.29 16.31 17.28
N ASN A 101 -24.13 16.88 16.10
CA ASN A 101 -23.60 18.25 15.87
C ASN A 101 -22.08 18.45 16.12
N VAL A 102 -21.31 17.40 16.34
CA VAL A 102 -19.85 17.47 16.39
C VAL A 102 -19.31 16.77 15.16
N VAL A 103 -18.51 17.47 14.33
CA VAL A 103 -17.81 16.82 13.23
C VAL A 103 -16.77 15.87 13.81
N PRO A 104 -16.94 14.55 13.68
CA PRO A 104 -16.03 13.60 14.28
C PRO A 104 -14.78 13.47 13.42
N LEU A 105 -13.83 14.36 13.64
CA LEU A 105 -12.47 14.25 13.14
C LEU A 105 -11.67 13.33 14.07
N LYS A 106 -11.04 12.33 13.52
CA LYS A 106 -10.14 11.45 14.27
C LYS A 106 -8.77 11.37 13.62
N ASP A 107 -7.75 11.54 14.44
CA ASP A 107 -6.35 11.38 14.07
C ASP A 107 -5.94 9.92 14.27
N PHE A 108 -5.46 9.32 13.20
CA PHE A 108 -4.86 7.99 13.21
C PHE A 108 -3.37 8.10 12.97
N VAL A 109 -2.63 7.21 13.59
CA VAL A 109 -1.20 7.03 13.34
C VAL A 109 -1.00 5.68 12.69
N ILE A 110 -0.30 5.65 11.56
CA ILE A 110 0.19 4.43 10.95
C ILE A 110 1.68 4.28 11.27
N TYR A 111 2.07 3.12 11.78
CA TYR A 111 3.45 2.75 12.04
C TYR A 111 3.86 1.64 11.08
N ASN A 112 5.01 1.80 10.46
CA ASN A 112 5.59 0.83 9.55
C ASN A 112 6.71 0.07 10.27
N SER A 113 6.43 -1.14 10.72
CA SER A 113 7.44 -2.04 11.31
C SER A 113 8.05 -3.01 10.29
N SER A 114 7.79 -2.77 9.00
CA SER A 114 8.42 -3.53 7.93
C SER A 114 9.75 -2.88 7.49
N PRO A 115 10.64 -3.63 6.83
CA PRO A 115 11.90 -3.10 6.33
C PRO A 115 11.77 -2.24 5.07
N PHE A 116 10.54 -1.98 4.60
CA PHE A 116 10.29 -1.29 3.35
C PHE A 116 9.94 0.19 3.56
N THR A 117 10.42 1.05 2.66
CA THR A 117 9.91 2.41 2.50
C THR A 117 8.70 2.39 1.56
N PHE A 118 7.64 3.09 1.95
CA PHE A 118 6.45 3.27 1.14
C PHE A 118 6.36 4.72 0.67
N GLU A 119 6.52 4.89 -0.64
CA GLU A 119 6.39 6.18 -1.32
C GLU A 119 4.90 6.54 -1.54
N PRO A 120 4.55 7.81 -1.72
CA PRO A 120 3.22 8.22 -2.11
C PRO A 120 2.73 7.46 -3.35
N GLY A 121 1.56 6.83 -3.24
CA GLY A 121 0.98 6.02 -4.31
C GLY A 121 1.42 4.54 -4.33
N SER A 122 2.48 4.15 -3.61
CA SER A 122 2.87 2.74 -3.47
C SER A 122 1.99 1.97 -2.49
N PHE A 123 1.23 2.66 -1.68
CA PHE A 123 0.21 2.09 -0.80
C PHE A 123 -1.02 2.99 -0.74
N ARG A 124 -2.15 2.41 -0.34
CA ARG A 124 -3.41 3.12 -0.17
C ARG A 124 -4.07 2.67 1.12
N ILE A 125 -4.64 3.61 1.83
CA ILE A 125 -5.48 3.34 3.00
C ILE A 125 -6.93 3.43 2.55
N ALA A 126 -7.72 2.43 2.89
CA ALA A 126 -9.16 2.44 2.65
C ALA A 126 -9.91 2.15 3.94
N ILE A 127 -11.12 2.68 4.04
CA ILE A 127 -12.06 2.35 5.09
C ILE A 127 -13.25 1.65 4.44
N ILE A 128 -13.59 0.47 4.94
CA ILE A 128 -14.82 -0.22 4.57
C ILE A 128 -15.86 0.08 5.65
N SER A 129 -17.03 0.52 5.22
CA SER A 129 -18.13 0.91 6.10
C SER A 129 -19.45 0.32 5.63
N SER A 130 -20.44 0.32 6.52
CA SER A 130 -21.81 -0.01 6.16
C SER A 130 -22.42 1.03 5.20
N PRO A 131 -23.52 0.70 4.47
CA PRO A 131 -24.20 1.61 3.53
C PRO A 131 -24.65 2.93 4.15
N ARG A 132 -24.75 2.99 5.47
CA ARG A 132 -25.14 4.20 6.21
C ARG A 132 -24.11 5.33 6.07
N TYR A 133 -22.85 4.99 5.73
CA TYR A 133 -21.72 5.91 5.56
C TYR A 133 -21.29 5.97 4.09
N HIS A 134 -22.23 6.14 3.18
CA HIS A 134 -21.95 6.17 1.73
C HIS A 134 -21.13 7.39 1.28
N LYS A 135 -20.93 8.37 2.15
CA LYS A 135 -20.11 9.57 1.91
C LYS A 135 -19.23 9.86 3.11
N PHE A 136 -17.93 9.97 2.86
CA PHE A 136 -16.98 10.57 3.80
C PHE A 136 -16.65 11.99 3.34
N ARG A 137 -16.70 12.94 4.27
CA ARG A 137 -16.35 14.34 3.99
C ARG A 137 -14.86 14.60 4.10
N SER A 138 -14.00 13.82 3.51
CA SER A 138 -12.66 14.30 3.24
C SER A 138 -12.63 14.81 1.79
N GLY A 139 -12.17 16.00 1.54
CA GLY A 139 -12.32 16.69 0.26
C GLY A 139 -11.68 16.04 -0.98
N THR A 140 -11.19 14.80 -0.86
CA THR A 140 -10.53 14.03 -1.92
C THR A 140 -10.73 12.52 -1.77
N THR A 141 -11.71 12.06 -0.99
CA THR A 141 -11.98 10.64 -0.81
C THR A 141 -12.80 10.10 -1.97
N GLU A 142 -12.27 9.13 -2.69
CA GLU A 142 -13.04 8.35 -3.65
C GLU A 142 -13.81 7.27 -2.89
N SER A 143 -15.10 7.12 -3.20
CA SER A 143 -15.98 6.13 -2.55
C SER A 143 -16.58 5.21 -3.58
N PHE A 144 -16.53 3.90 -3.33
CA PHE A 144 -17.02 2.85 -4.22
C PHE A 144 -17.96 1.92 -3.45
N GLU A 145 -19.07 1.56 -4.06
CA GLU A 145 -19.93 0.51 -3.56
C GLU A 145 -19.32 -0.85 -3.86
N LEU A 146 -19.29 -1.71 -2.84
CA LEU A 146 -18.80 -3.09 -2.95
C LEU A 146 -19.95 -4.05 -3.29
N PRO A 147 -19.64 -5.25 -3.87
CA PRO A 147 -20.68 -6.22 -4.23
C PRO A 147 -21.55 -6.72 -3.05
N ASP A 148 -21.08 -6.59 -1.82
CA ASP A 148 -21.79 -6.92 -0.59
C ASP A 148 -22.68 -5.78 -0.05
N GLY A 149 -22.74 -4.65 -0.78
CA GLY A 149 -23.48 -3.45 -0.42
C GLY A 149 -22.75 -2.52 0.56
N ASN A 150 -21.56 -2.88 1.03
CA ASN A 150 -20.74 -1.98 1.81
C ASN A 150 -20.08 -0.93 0.92
N TYR A 151 -19.47 0.09 1.52
CA TYR A 151 -18.73 1.14 0.82
C TYR A 151 -17.26 1.09 1.19
N MET A 152 -16.40 1.21 0.18
CA MET A 152 -14.97 1.44 0.34
C MET A 152 -14.64 2.89 0.07
N HIS A 153 -13.98 3.54 1.01
CA HIS A 153 -13.54 4.94 0.92
C HIS A 153 -12.02 4.97 0.88
N ILE A 154 -11.46 5.43 -0.23
CA ILE A 154 -10.01 5.57 -0.37
C ILE A 154 -9.57 6.88 0.26
N ILE A 155 -8.65 6.79 1.20
CA ILE A 155 -8.06 7.94 1.87
C ILE A 155 -6.79 8.33 1.12
N PRO A 156 -6.68 9.56 0.62
CA PRO A 156 -5.44 10.05 0.05
C PRO A 156 -4.36 10.06 1.14
N PHE A 157 -3.25 9.43 0.86
CA PHE A 157 -2.10 9.44 1.72
C PHE A 157 -0.88 9.86 0.90
N LEU A 158 -0.27 10.96 1.27
CA LEU A 158 0.77 11.61 0.48
C LEU A 158 2.15 11.57 1.13
N ASP A 159 2.25 11.04 2.34
CA ASP A 159 3.52 10.97 3.06
C ASP A 159 4.35 9.76 2.64
N ILE A 160 5.66 9.88 2.77
CA ILE A 160 6.58 8.75 2.73
C ILE A 160 6.61 8.12 4.11
N ILE A 161 6.53 6.78 4.17
CA ILE A 161 6.70 6.07 5.44
C ILE A 161 7.95 5.19 5.34
N HIS A 162 8.99 5.58 6.05
CA HIS A 162 10.23 4.81 6.17
C HIS A 162 10.07 3.61 7.11
N PRO A 163 11.00 2.63 7.07
CA PRO A 163 11.09 1.60 8.10
C PRO A 163 11.16 2.22 9.51
N GLU A 164 10.55 1.56 10.47
CA GLU A 164 10.53 1.96 11.89
C GLU A 164 10.05 3.41 12.11
N SER A 165 9.22 3.91 11.19
CA SER A 165 8.67 5.27 11.28
C SER A 165 7.16 5.28 11.30
N TYR A 166 6.61 6.43 11.63
CA TYR A 166 5.16 6.64 11.67
C TYR A 166 4.75 7.87 10.87
N SER A 167 3.51 7.85 10.39
CA SER A 167 2.86 9.03 9.84
C SER A 167 1.42 9.13 10.36
N LYS A 168 0.78 10.27 10.10
CA LYS A 168 -0.57 10.56 10.58
C LYS A 168 -1.52 10.74 9.42
N PHE A 169 -2.75 10.27 9.61
CA PHE A 169 -3.84 10.56 8.70
C PHE A 169 -5.12 10.84 9.47
N GLN A 170 -6.01 11.59 8.85
CA GLN A 170 -7.25 12.03 9.48
C GLN A 170 -8.44 11.45 8.75
N ILE A 171 -9.44 11.06 9.51
CA ILE A 171 -10.71 10.59 8.99
C ILE A 171 -11.82 11.48 9.53
N PHE A 172 -12.63 11.99 8.60
CA PHE A 172 -13.86 12.68 8.90
C PHE A 172 -15.02 11.70 8.70
N PHE A 173 -15.81 11.50 9.75
CA PHE A 173 -17.00 10.68 9.66
C PHE A 173 -18.23 11.56 9.45
N ASP A 174 -19.05 11.26 8.44
CA ASP A 174 -20.40 11.80 8.41
C ASP A 174 -21.24 11.13 9.49
N ILE A 175 -22.01 11.93 10.21
CA ILE A 175 -22.88 11.42 11.28
C ILE A 175 -24.12 10.82 10.62
N PRO A 176 -24.37 9.52 10.74
CA PRO A 176 -25.60 8.93 10.21
C PRO A 176 -26.82 9.44 10.99
N PRO A 177 -27.99 9.49 10.36
CA PRO A 177 -29.21 10.01 10.99
C PRO A 177 -29.62 9.24 12.25
N GLU A 178 -29.23 7.98 12.37
CA GLU A 178 -29.52 7.12 13.53
C GLU A 178 -28.22 6.79 14.28
N LEU A 179 -28.01 7.38 15.45
CA LEU A 179 -26.81 7.19 16.25
C LEU A 179 -26.82 5.95 17.17
N ASN A 180 -27.93 5.22 17.24
CA ASN A 180 -28.14 4.18 18.25
C ASN A 180 -27.73 2.76 17.82
N LYS A 181 -27.04 2.61 16.69
CA LYS A 181 -26.54 1.31 16.19
C LYS A 181 -25.03 1.29 16.19
N GLU A 182 -24.46 0.19 16.66
CA GLU A 182 -23.04 -0.09 16.46
C GLU A 182 -22.79 -0.39 14.98
N ASP A 183 -21.85 0.34 14.38
CA ASP A 183 -21.35 0.08 13.03
C ASP A 183 -19.89 -0.34 13.11
N LYS A 184 -19.50 -1.26 12.23
CA LYS A 184 -18.14 -1.72 12.11
C LYS A 184 -17.46 -0.99 10.96
N PHE A 185 -16.28 -0.43 11.24
CA PHE A 185 -15.36 0.09 10.22
C PHE A 185 -14.16 -0.85 10.15
N ILE A 186 -13.73 -1.17 8.94
CA ILE A 186 -12.51 -1.92 8.69
C ILE A 186 -11.54 -0.99 7.99
N ILE A 187 -10.35 -0.83 8.55
CA ILE A 187 -9.27 -0.09 7.90
C ILE A 187 -8.43 -1.10 7.15
N THR A 188 -8.31 -0.90 5.86
CA THR A 188 -7.57 -1.77 4.96
C THR A 188 -6.39 -1.01 4.37
N ILE A 189 -5.22 -1.62 4.34
CA ILE A 189 -4.04 -1.09 3.67
C ILE A 189 -3.77 -1.95 2.44
N PHE A 190 -3.73 -1.33 1.28
CA PHE A 190 -3.32 -1.96 0.03
C PHE A 190 -1.89 -1.54 -0.29
N THR A 191 -1.04 -2.51 -0.56
CA THR A 191 0.34 -2.28 -0.98
C THR A 191 0.64 -3.13 -2.20
N GLN A 192 1.80 -2.93 -2.80
CA GLN A 192 2.33 -3.82 -3.83
C GLN A 192 2.53 -5.28 -3.35
N PHE A 193 2.55 -5.51 -2.03
CA PHE A 193 2.74 -6.83 -1.43
C PHE A 193 1.41 -7.51 -1.05
N GLY A 194 0.28 -6.83 -1.19
CA GLY A 194 -1.04 -7.36 -0.89
C GLY A 194 -1.93 -6.42 -0.07
N LYS A 195 -3.00 -7.01 0.44
CA LYS A 195 -4.02 -6.35 1.26
C LYS A 195 -3.84 -6.75 2.72
N PHE A 196 -3.96 -5.76 3.62
CA PHE A 196 -3.85 -5.91 5.07
C PHE A 196 -5.07 -5.26 5.74
N ASP A 197 -5.81 -6.03 6.54
CA ASP A 197 -7.02 -5.60 7.26
C ASP A 197 -6.76 -5.50 8.77
#